data_ac0b8571bee87b6e146af17dffa77aab
#
_entry.id   ac0b8571bee87b6e146af17dffa77aab
#
_cell.length_a   1.000
_cell.length_b   1.000
_cell.length_c   1.000
_cell.angle_alpha   90.00
_cell.angle_beta   90.00
_cell.angle_gamma   90.00
#
_symmetry.space_group_name_H-M   'P 1'
#
loop_
_entity.id
_entity.type
_entity.pdbx_description
1 polymer ?
#
loop_
_entity_poly.entity_id
_entity_poly.type
_entity_poly.pdbx_seq_one_letter_code
_entity_poly.pdbx_strand_id
1 'polypeptide(L)'
;MKHAVNRIHFIGIGGVGMSGIAEVLQNLNYKVSGSDISDSAILRRLAKFDIKTFIGHDAGNLQNVDVVVISSAVKQDNPEVMEAKRLHIPVVPRAIMLAELMRMKQGIAIAGTHGKTTTTSLVASVLAEGGLDPTFVIGGRLNSADSNAKLGSGEYIVVEADESDASFLNLLPVMAVVTNIDQDHMETYGHDFERLKYSFVE
;
A
#
# COMPACT_ATOMS: atom_id res chain seq x y z
N MET A 1 -23.67 -14.01 8.01
CA MET A 1 -22.46 -14.73 7.54
C MET A 1 -21.48 -13.66 7.08
N LYS A 2 -20.32 -13.53 7.71
CA LYS A 2 -19.25 -12.66 7.23
C LYS A 2 -18.70 -13.32 5.97
N HIS A 3 -18.89 -12.72 4.80
CA HIS A 3 -18.18 -13.13 3.60
C HIS A 3 -16.69 -12.87 3.85
N ALA A 4 -15.90 -13.93 3.92
CA ALA A 4 -14.45 -13.79 4.01
C ALA A 4 -13.94 -13.22 2.67
N VAL A 5 -13.29 -12.06 2.70
CA VAL A 5 -12.57 -11.51 1.55
C VAL A 5 -11.49 -12.50 1.15
N ASN A 6 -11.47 -12.89 -0.11
CA ASN A 6 -10.46 -13.82 -0.65
C ASN A 6 -9.88 -13.33 -1.99
N ARG A 7 -10.65 -12.57 -2.76
CA ARG A 7 -10.28 -12.09 -4.10
C ARG A 7 -10.23 -10.58 -4.11
N ILE A 8 -9.04 -10.04 -4.33
CA ILE A 8 -8.75 -8.61 -4.24
C ILE A 8 -8.30 -8.11 -5.61
N HIS A 9 -8.93 -7.07 -6.11
CA HIS A 9 -8.55 -6.44 -7.36
C HIS A 9 -7.98 -5.04 -7.13
N PHE A 10 -6.83 -4.74 -7.72
CA PHE A 10 -6.15 -3.47 -7.60
C PHE A 10 -6.29 -2.64 -8.87
N ILE A 11 -6.84 -1.44 -8.79
CA ILE A 11 -6.88 -0.47 -9.91
C ILE A 11 -5.70 0.49 -9.76
N GLY A 12 -4.79 0.50 -10.75
CA GLY A 12 -3.50 1.18 -10.69
C GLY A 12 -2.43 0.34 -9.98
N ILE A 13 -2.43 -0.97 -10.21
CA ILE A 13 -1.54 -1.94 -9.54
C ILE A 13 -0.06 -1.71 -9.85
N GLY A 14 0.26 -1.04 -10.96
CA GLY A 14 1.63 -0.70 -11.36
C GLY A 14 2.29 0.39 -10.52
N GLY A 15 1.54 1.07 -9.66
CA GLY A 15 2.11 2.00 -8.69
C GLY A 15 2.98 1.28 -7.66
N VAL A 16 4.11 1.91 -7.22
CA VAL A 16 5.08 1.30 -6.31
C VAL A 16 4.41 0.83 -5.01
N GLY A 17 3.64 1.69 -4.34
CA GLY A 17 2.94 1.34 -3.11
C GLY A 17 1.82 0.31 -3.31
N MET A 18 1.13 0.33 -4.47
CA MET A 18 0.07 -0.62 -4.81
C MET A 18 0.64 -2.03 -5.02
N SER A 19 1.69 -2.13 -5.84
CA SER A 19 2.33 -3.40 -6.17
C SER A 19 2.91 -4.10 -4.95
N GLY A 20 3.49 -3.34 -4.00
CA GLY A 20 4.01 -3.90 -2.76
C GLY A 20 2.92 -4.55 -1.89
N ILE A 21 1.79 -3.87 -1.71
CA ILE A 21 0.64 -4.41 -0.98
C ILE A 21 0.07 -5.66 -1.69
N ALA A 22 -0.06 -5.59 -3.02
CA ALA A 22 -0.54 -6.70 -3.84
C ALA A 22 0.33 -7.96 -3.69
N GLU A 23 1.66 -7.81 -3.69
CA GLU A 23 2.63 -8.89 -3.50
C GLU A 23 2.52 -9.52 -2.11
N VAL A 24 2.42 -8.72 -1.05
CA VAL A 24 2.24 -9.21 0.32
C VAL A 24 0.93 -10.00 0.46
N LEU A 25 -0.18 -9.48 -0.07
CA LEU A 25 -1.47 -10.16 -0.03
C LEU A 25 -1.47 -11.48 -0.81
N GLN A 26 -0.84 -11.52 -1.99
CA GLN A 26 -0.69 -12.75 -2.77
C GLN A 26 0.10 -13.81 -1.97
N ASN A 27 1.18 -13.41 -1.30
CA ASN A 27 1.98 -14.31 -0.46
C ASN A 27 1.22 -14.76 0.82
N LEU A 28 0.21 -14.01 1.25
CA LEU A 28 -0.75 -14.38 2.30
C LEU A 28 -1.88 -15.29 1.78
N ASN A 29 -1.78 -15.81 0.56
CA ASN A 29 -2.73 -16.69 -0.12
C ASN A 29 -4.08 -16.02 -0.49
N TYR A 30 -4.16 -14.69 -0.55
CA TYR A 30 -5.27 -14.03 -1.25
C TYR A 30 -5.11 -14.21 -2.76
N LYS A 31 -6.21 -14.25 -3.48
CA LYS A 31 -6.20 -14.23 -4.95
C LYS A 31 -6.17 -12.80 -5.43
N VAL A 32 -5.00 -12.33 -5.84
CA VAL A 32 -4.81 -10.94 -6.25
C VAL A 32 -4.88 -10.82 -7.77
N SER A 33 -5.55 -9.77 -8.23
CA SER A 33 -5.51 -9.31 -9.62
C SER A 33 -5.41 -7.80 -9.66
N GLY A 34 -5.12 -7.21 -10.81
CA GLY A 34 -5.16 -5.77 -10.94
C GLY A 34 -4.94 -5.28 -12.36
N SER A 35 -5.31 -4.02 -12.56
CA SER A 35 -5.20 -3.31 -13.83
C SER A 35 -4.29 -2.09 -13.73
N ASP A 36 -3.69 -1.71 -14.83
CA ASP A 36 -2.96 -0.46 -14.98
C ASP A 36 -3.09 0.07 -16.41
N ILE A 37 -2.90 1.37 -16.60
CA ILE A 37 -3.05 2.01 -17.92
C ILE A 37 -1.97 1.60 -18.92
N SER A 38 -0.79 1.17 -18.44
CA SER A 38 0.35 0.83 -19.29
C SER A 38 1.09 -0.41 -18.83
N ASP A 39 1.69 -1.11 -19.78
CA ASP A 39 2.66 -2.18 -19.46
C ASP A 39 3.91 -1.57 -18.80
N SER A 40 4.33 -2.19 -17.72
CA SER A 40 5.49 -1.76 -16.94
C SER A 40 6.32 -2.94 -16.45
N ALA A 41 7.56 -2.66 -16.04
CA ALA A 41 8.42 -3.66 -15.40
C ALA A 41 7.79 -4.19 -14.10
N ILE A 42 6.97 -3.37 -13.42
CA ILE A 42 6.23 -3.77 -12.21
C ILE A 42 5.17 -4.81 -12.56
N LEU A 43 4.35 -4.59 -13.59
CA LEU A 43 3.34 -5.57 -14.01
C LEU A 43 3.99 -6.91 -14.40
N ARG A 44 5.09 -6.86 -15.16
CA ARG A 44 5.83 -8.07 -15.53
C ARG A 44 6.44 -8.79 -14.32
N ARG A 45 6.83 -8.06 -13.27
CA ARG A 45 7.29 -8.63 -12.00
C ARG A 45 6.14 -9.30 -11.26
N LEU A 46 4.98 -8.63 -11.13
CA LEU A 46 3.80 -9.16 -10.46
C LEU A 46 3.28 -10.46 -11.10
N ALA A 47 3.37 -10.57 -12.42
CA ALA A 47 3.01 -11.79 -13.14
C ALA A 47 3.86 -13.01 -12.71
N LYS A 48 5.11 -12.80 -12.24
CA LYS A 48 5.96 -13.89 -11.69
C LYS A 48 5.49 -14.40 -10.33
N PHE A 49 4.63 -13.66 -9.65
CA PHE A 49 3.97 -14.04 -8.39
C PHE A 49 2.56 -14.58 -8.60
N ASP A 50 2.21 -15.01 -9.83
CA ASP A 50 0.88 -15.47 -10.21
C ASP A 50 -0.24 -14.44 -9.99
N ILE A 51 0.10 -13.15 -9.95
CA ILE A 51 -0.86 -12.05 -9.91
C ILE A 51 -1.35 -11.79 -11.34
N LYS A 52 -2.65 -11.96 -11.57
CA LYS A 52 -3.25 -11.67 -12.87
C LYS A 52 -3.31 -10.16 -13.11
N THR A 53 -2.58 -9.68 -14.11
CA THR A 53 -2.55 -8.26 -14.47
C THR A 53 -3.25 -7.99 -15.81
N PHE A 54 -3.87 -6.81 -15.90
CA PHE A 54 -4.56 -6.33 -17.10
C PHE A 54 -3.97 -5.00 -17.51
N ILE A 55 -3.80 -4.77 -18.82
CA ILE A 55 -3.45 -3.48 -19.38
C ILE A 55 -4.72 -2.79 -19.84
N GLY A 56 -4.95 -1.58 -19.35
CA GLY A 56 -6.21 -0.85 -19.51
C GLY A 56 -7.22 -1.18 -18.42
N HIS A 57 -8.17 -0.27 -18.23
CA HIS A 57 -9.25 -0.42 -17.27
C HIS A 57 -10.53 -0.83 -17.99
N ASP A 58 -11.10 -1.98 -17.63
CA ASP A 58 -12.33 -2.51 -18.21
C ASP A 58 -13.22 -3.14 -17.14
N ALA A 59 -14.52 -2.92 -17.22
CA ALA A 59 -15.51 -3.48 -16.30
C ALA A 59 -15.43 -5.02 -16.20
N GLY A 60 -15.06 -5.69 -17.28
CA GLY A 60 -14.89 -7.14 -17.32
C GLY A 60 -13.73 -7.69 -16.49
N ASN A 61 -12.81 -6.84 -16.01
CA ASN A 61 -11.72 -7.25 -15.14
C ASN A 61 -12.19 -7.66 -13.73
N LEU A 62 -13.41 -7.25 -13.32
CA LEU A 62 -13.95 -7.47 -11.97
C LEU A 62 -14.69 -8.81 -11.78
N GLN A 63 -14.36 -9.83 -12.55
CA GLN A 63 -15.01 -11.13 -12.43
C GLN A 63 -14.67 -11.83 -11.10
N ASN A 64 -15.69 -12.09 -10.27
CA ASN A 64 -15.55 -12.76 -8.98
C ASN A 64 -14.59 -12.05 -8.00
N VAL A 65 -14.67 -10.74 -7.90
CA VAL A 65 -13.89 -9.88 -6.97
C VAL A 65 -14.71 -9.63 -5.72
N ASP A 66 -14.07 -9.71 -4.53
CA ASP A 66 -14.73 -9.47 -3.25
C ASP A 66 -14.49 -8.02 -2.77
N VAL A 67 -13.36 -7.41 -3.13
CA VAL A 67 -13.00 -6.03 -2.81
C VAL A 67 -12.10 -5.43 -3.88
N VAL A 68 -12.28 -4.16 -4.16
CA VAL A 68 -11.44 -3.37 -5.07
C VAL A 68 -10.59 -2.40 -4.25
N VAL A 69 -9.30 -2.36 -4.53
CA VAL A 69 -8.35 -1.40 -3.95
C VAL A 69 -7.98 -0.37 -5.00
N ILE A 70 -8.10 0.91 -4.68
CA ILE A 70 -7.78 2.00 -5.61
C ILE A 70 -6.58 2.84 -5.16
N SER A 71 -5.78 3.26 -6.14
CA SER A 71 -4.78 4.30 -5.97
C SER A 71 -5.45 5.69 -5.90
N SER A 72 -4.83 6.65 -5.24
CA SER A 72 -5.27 8.06 -5.20
C SER A 72 -5.34 8.71 -6.61
N ALA A 73 -4.57 8.19 -7.57
CA ALA A 73 -4.59 8.67 -8.96
C ALA A 73 -5.82 8.20 -9.77
N VAL A 74 -6.57 7.23 -9.27
CA VAL A 74 -7.73 6.65 -9.98
C VAL A 74 -8.95 7.53 -9.76
N LYS A 75 -9.56 7.98 -10.85
CA LYS A 75 -10.75 8.83 -10.83
C LYS A 75 -12.03 8.03 -10.58
N GLN A 76 -13.07 8.70 -10.11
CA GLN A 76 -14.37 8.08 -9.80
C GLN A 76 -15.17 7.62 -11.03
N ASP A 77 -14.82 8.12 -12.22
CA ASP A 77 -15.38 7.75 -13.51
C ASP A 77 -14.65 6.57 -14.21
N ASN A 78 -13.65 6.00 -13.54
CA ASN A 78 -12.95 4.81 -14.01
C ASN A 78 -13.94 3.65 -14.21
N PRO A 79 -13.93 2.92 -15.36
CA PRO A 79 -14.92 1.90 -15.67
C PRO A 79 -14.97 0.76 -14.64
N GLU A 80 -13.85 0.40 -14.03
CA GLU A 80 -13.80 -0.62 -12.99
C GLU A 80 -14.39 -0.11 -11.66
N VAL A 81 -14.15 1.16 -11.31
CA VAL A 81 -14.76 1.79 -10.12
C VAL A 81 -16.29 1.86 -10.29
N MET A 82 -16.76 2.25 -11.47
CA MET A 82 -18.20 2.31 -11.77
C MET A 82 -18.83 0.93 -11.71
N GLU A 83 -18.17 -0.08 -12.28
CA GLU A 83 -18.66 -1.45 -12.25
C GLU A 83 -18.66 -2.04 -10.83
N ALA A 84 -17.62 -1.78 -10.03
CA ALA A 84 -17.58 -2.19 -8.62
C ALA A 84 -18.78 -1.64 -7.85
N LYS A 85 -19.10 -0.35 -8.04
CA LYS A 85 -20.28 0.29 -7.44
C LYS A 85 -21.59 -0.37 -7.91
N ARG A 86 -21.71 -0.66 -9.22
CA ARG A 86 -22.89 -1.33 -9.79
C ARG A 86 -23.11 -2.73 -9.21
N LEU A 87 -22.00 -3.46 -8.97
CA LEU A 87 -22.01 -4.81 -8.40
C LEU A 87 -22.03 -4.83 -6.86
N HIS A 88 -22.05 -3.66 -6.20
CA HIS A 88 -21.97 -3.50 -4.74
C HIS A 88 -20.70 -4.12 -4.15
N ILE A 89 -19.59 -4.14 -4.93
CA ILE A 89 -18.28 -4.57 -4.45
C ILE A 89 -17.66 -3.38 -3.67
N PRO A 90 -17.19 -3.57 -2.44
CA PRO A 90 -16.51 -2.52 -1.68
C PRO A 90 -15.29 -1.99 -2.43
N VAL A 91 -15.16 -0.67 -2.48
CA VAL A 91 -14.00 0.04 -3.06
C VAL A 91 -13.27 0.75 -1.92
N VAL A 92 -12.03 0.37 -1.67
CA VAL A 92 -11.23 0.89 -0.57
C VAL A 92 -9.95 1.57 -1.07
N PRO A 93 -9.54 2.69 -0.45
CA PRO A 93 -8.25 3.32 -0.75
C PRO A 93 -7.07 2.41 -0.39
N ARG A 94 -5.94 2.59 -1.08
CA ARG A 94 -4.65 1.92 -0.79
C ARG A 94 -4.29 1.96 0.71
N ALA A 95 -4.44 3.13 1.34
CA ALA A 95 -4.06 3.33 2.73
C ALA A 95 -4.88 2.47 3.71
N ILE A 96 -6.16 2.28 3.43
CA ILE A 96 -7.02 1.39 4.24
C ILE A 96 -6.56 -0.07 4.10
N MET A 97 -6.21 -0.51 2.90
CA MET A 97 -5.69 -1.87 2.70
C MET A 97 -4.33 -2.06 3.40
N LEU A 98 -3.46 -1.04 3.38
CA LEU A 98 -2.19 -1.07 4.13
C LEU A 98 -2.43 -1.12 5.64
N ALA A 99 -3.41 -0.38 6.16
CA ALA A 99 -3.80 -0.42 7.56
C ALA A 99 -4.30 -1.82 7.98
N GLU A 100 -5.09 -2.48 7.13
CA GLU A 100 -5.54 -3.85 7.39
C GLU A 100 -4.37 -4.85 7.42
N LEU A 101 -3.39 -4.72 6.52
CA LEU A 101 -2.16 -5.52 6.58
C LEU A 101 -1.38 -5.26 7.87
N MET A 102 -1.25 -4.00 8.29
CA MET A 102 -0.55 -3.62 9.52
C MET A 102 -1.22 -4.25 10.76
N ARG A 103 -2.54 -4.38 10.79
CA ARG A 103 -3.28 -5.02 11.89
C ARG A 103 -2.97 -6.51 12.08
N MET A 104 -2.43 -7.17 11.07
CA MET A 104 -2.07 -8.59 11.15
C MET A 104 -0.75 -8.83 11.88
N LYS A 105 0.05 -7.77 12.11
CA LYS A 105 1.40 -7.81 12.70
C LYS A 105 1.63 -6.62 13.62
N GLN A 106 2.77 -6.58 14.27
CA GLN A 106 3.21 -5.42 15.04
C GLN A 106 3.73 -4.34 14.08
N GLY A 107 2.95 -3.30 13.88
CA GLY A 107 3.22 -2.26 12.90
C GLY A 107 4.28 -1.27 13.36
N ILE A 108 5.28 -1.03 12.52
CA ILE A 108 6.26 0.06 12.65
C ILE A 108 6.03 1.01 11.49
N ALA A 109 5.57 2.22 11.76
CA ALA A 109 5.34 3.25 10.75
C ALA A 109 6.47 4.26 10.73
N ILE A 110 7.01 4.51 9.54
CA ILE A 110 8.05 5.54 9.34
C ILE A 110 7.40 6.70 8.58
N ALA A 111 7.19 7.79 9.29
CA ALA A 111 6.58 9.01 8.81
C ALA A 111 7.59 10.16 8.72
N GLY A 112 7.16 11.29 8.18
CA GLY A 112 7.95 12.51 8.06
C GLY A 112 8.09 12.98 6.62
N THR A 113 8.47 14.24 6.43
CA THR A 113 8.53 14.85 5.11
C THR A 113 9.63 14.23 4.25
N HIS A 114 10.83 14.04 4.80
CA HIS A 114 12.00 13.56 4.08
C HIS A 114 12.64 12.34 4.78
N GLY A 115 13.27 11.46 3.99
CA GLY A 115 14.03 10.31 4.50
C GLY A 115 13.20 9.08 4.87
N LYS A 116 11.88 9.08 4.66
CA LYS A 116 10.99 7.94 4.93
C LYS A 116 11.51 6.63 4.32
N THR A 117 11.69 6.61 3.00
CA THR A 117 12.13 5.43 2.25
C THR A 117 13.46 4.87 2.76
N THR A 118 14.43 5.75 3.01
CA THR A 118 15.74 5.36 3.54
C THR A 118 15.63 4.77 4.94
N THR A 119 14.90 5.44 5.83
CA THR A 119 14.73 4.99 7.22
C THR A 119 13.95 3.69 7.29
N THR A 120 12.87 3.54 6.50
CA THR A 120 12.09 2.29 6.39
C THR A 120 12.99 1.14 5.95
N SER A 121 13.82 1.38 4.93
CA SER A 121 14.78 0.39 4.42
C SER A 121 15.82 -0.02 5.47
N LEU A 122 16.36 0.94 6.22
CA LEU A 122 17.32 0.67 7.29
C LEU A 122 16.68 -0.12 8.43
N VAL A 123 15.50 0.26 8.89
CA VAL A 123 14.77 -0.46 9.95
C VAL A 123 14.47 -1.89 9.51
N ALA A 124 13.95 -2.08 8.30
CA ALA A 124 13.68 -3.42 7.77
C ALA A 124 14.95 -4.28 7.68
N SER A 125 16.08 -3.69 7.24
CA SER A 125 17.36 -4.39 7.15
C SER A 125 17.91 -4.76 8.52
N VAL A 126 17.87 -3.84 9.50
CA VAL A 126 18.35 -4.12 10.87
C VAL A 126 17.53 -5.23 11.54
N LEU A 127 16.21 -5.20 11.39
CA LEU A 127 15.35 -6.26 11.91
C LEU A 127 15.62 -7.62 11.24
N ALA A 128 15.86 -7.61 9.92
CA ALA A 128 16.20 -8.82 9.17
C ALA A 128 17.55 -9.41 9.61
N GLU A 129 18.60 -8.59 9.75
CA GLU A 129 19.90 -9.01 10.27
C GLU A 129 19.83 -9.48 11.73
N GLY A 130 18.91 -8.90 12.52
CA GLY A 130 18.59 -9.35 13.87
C GLY A 130 17.80 -10.66 13.92
N GLY A 131 17.51 -11.32 12.79
CA GLY A 131 16.78 -12.60 12.73
C GLY A 131 15.27 -12.47 12.92
N LEU A 132 14.71 -11.26 12.88
CA LEU A 132 13.27 -11.03 13.11
C LEU A 132 12.41 -11.15 11.84
N ASP A 133 13.02 -11.34 10.67
CA ASP A 133 12.39 -11.51 9.36
C ASP A 133 11.09 -10.69 9.17
N PRO A 134 11.17 -9.34 9.14
CA PRO A 134 10.00 -8.48 9.09
C PRO A 134 9.31 -8.54 7.72
N THR A 135 7.99 -8.35 7.72
CA THR A 135 7.29 -7.88 6.52
C THR A 135 7.62 -6.40 6.30
N PHE A 136 7.77 -5.96 5.06
CA PHE A 136 7.92 -4.54 4.76
C PHE A 136 7.18 -4.12 3.49
N VAL A 137 6.72 -2.87 3.48
CA VAL A 137 6.15 -2.17 2.32
C VAL A 137 6.76 -0.77 2.27
N ILE A 138 7.54 -0.49 1.23
CA ILE A 138 8.36 0.73 1.08
C ILE A 138 7.95 1.46 -0.19
N GLY A 139 7.94 2.78 -0.16
CA GLY A 139 7.66 3.62 -1.33
C GLY A 139 8.75 3.60 -2.42
N GLY A 140 9.95 3.13 -2.07
CA GLY A 140 11.09 2.91 -2.96
C GLY A 140 11.50 1.45 -3.05
N ARG A 141 12.69 1.21 -3.61
CA ARG A 141 13.28 -0.13 -3.77
C ARG A 141 14.29 -0.42 -2.66
N LEU A 142 14.15 -1.52 -1.95
CA LEU A 142 15.16 -1.98 -1.01
C LEU A 142 16.25 -2.72 -1.79
N ASN A 143 17.47 -2.16 -1.83
CA ASN A 143 18.58 -2.73 -2.60
C ASN A 143 18.97 -4.15 -2.16
N SER A 144 18.87 -4.46 -0.88
CA SER A 144 19.21 -5.79 -0.34
C SER A 144 18.19 -6.89 -0.72
N ALA A 145 16.94 -6.50 -1.02
CA ALA A 145 15.88 -7.43 -1.40
C ALA A 145 15.47 -7.32 -2.87
N ASP A 146 16.02 -6.36 -3.63
CA ASP A 146 15.64 -6.01 -5.01
C ASP A 146 14.10 -5.85 -5.18
N SER A 147 13.41 -5.49 -4.10
CA SER A 147 11.95 -5.38 -4.02
C SER A 147 11.53 -4.19 -3.16
N ASN A 148 10.34 -3.68 -3.40
CA ASN A 148 9.71 -2.66 -2.57
C ASN A 148 8.79 -3.25 -1.49
N ALA A 149 8.60 -4.56 -1.48
CA ALA A 149 7.84 -5.27 -0.46
C ALA A 149 8.30 -6.72 -0.32
N LYS A 150 8.13 -7.27 0.87
CA LYS A 150 8.38 -8.68 1.18
C LYS A 150 7.45 -9.11 2.31
N LEU A 151 6.85 -10.30 2.20
CA LEU A 151 6.24 -10.96 3.33
C LEU A 151 7.33 -11.68 4.13
N GLY A 152 7.56 -11.26 5.36
CA GLY A 152 8.41 -11.96 6.33
C GLY A 152 7.60 -12.88 7.23
N SER A 153 8.25 -13.89 7.79
CA SER A 153 7.65 -14.83 8.75
C SER A 153 7.53 -14.25 10.16
N GLY A 154 8.25 -13.16 10.46
CA GLY A 154 8.29 -12.54 11.79
C GLY A 154 7.05 -11.72 12.13
N GLU A 155 7.02 -11.26 13.38
CA GLU A 155 5.86 -10.55 13.96
C GLU A 155 5.74 -9.08 13.49
N TYR A 156 6.81 -8.50 12.95
CA TYR A 156 6.84 -7.07 12.59
C TYR A 156 6.46 -6.82 11.15
N ILE A 157 5.79 -5.69 10.94
CA ILE A 157 5.60 -5.07 9.62
C ILE A 157 6.12 -3.64 9.65
N VAL A 158 7.04 -3.31 8.74
CA VAL A 158 7.61 -1.97 8.60
C VAL A 158 7.00 -1.31 7.37
N VAL A 159 6.38 -0.16 7.54
CA VAL A 159 5.71 0.55 6.44
C VAL A 159 6.16 1.99 6.36
N GLU A 160 6.21 2.50 5.15
CA GLU A 160 6.34 3.92 4.88
C GLU A 160 4.96 4.59 4.99
N ALA A 161 4.84 5.57 5.86
CA ALA A 161 3.62 6.32 6.12
C ALA A 161 3.61 7.61 5.29
N ASP A 162 2.58 7.77 4.45
CA ASP A 162 2.49 8.85 3.49
C ASP A 162 1.63 10.00 4.04
N GLU A 163 2.27 11.15 4.31
CA GLU A 163 1.62 12.36 4.79
C GLU A 163 1.06 13.22 3.64
N SER A 164 1.49 13.00 2.41
CA SER A 164 1.17 13.87 1.28
C SER A 164 -0.33 14.02 1.01
N ASP A 165 -1.11 12.99 1.32
CA ASP A 165 -2.57 12.95 1.21
C ASP A 165 -3.26 12.71 2.56
N ALA A 166 -2.55 12.87 3.68
CA ALA A 166 -2.98 12.57 5.04
C ALA A 166 -3.40 11.09 5.26
N SER A 167 -3.07 10.19 4.34
CA SER A 167 -3.47 8.79 4.41
C SER A 167 -2.80 8.02 5.55
N PHE A 168 -1.67 8.52 6.06
CA PHE A 168 -0.96 7.94 7.20
C PHE A 168 -1.81 7.92 8.50
N LEU A 169 -2.80 8.80 8.64
CA LEU A 169 -3.74 8.82 9.76
C LEU A 169 -4.62 7.55 9.85
N ASN A 170 -4.69 6.77 8.79
CA ASN A 170 -5.39 5.48 8.81
C ASN A 170 -4.57 4.35 9.43
N LEU A 171 -3.25 4.54 9.60
CA LEU A 171 -2.36 3.53 10.13
C LEU A 171 -2.46 3.49 11.66
N LEU A 172 -2.38 2.28 12.23
CA LEU A 172 -2.41 2.06 13.68
C LEU A 172 -1.12 1.32 14.10
N PRO A 173 0.03 2.01 14.08
CA PRO A 173 1.30 1.39 14.44
C PRO A 173 1.42 1.18 15.96
N VAL A 174 2.19 0.16 16.37
CA VAL A 174 2.66 0.02 17.76
C VAL A 174 3.90 0.86 18.01
N MET A 175 4.66 1.19 16.95
CA MET A 175 5.80 2.11 16.98
C MET A 175 5.71 3.05 15.79
N ALA A 176 5.91 4.33 16.03
CA ALA A 176 6.00 5.35 14.99
C ALA A 176 7.34 6.09 15.09
N VAL A 177 7.97 6.30 13.94
CA VAL A 177 9.18 7.12 13.80
C VAL A 177 8.86 8.29 12.89
N VAL A 178 9.05 9.51 13.38
CA VAL A 178 8.95 10.73 12.59
C VAL A 178 10.36 11.22 12.30
N THR A 179 10.77 11.21 11.05
CA THR A 179 12.13 11.59 10.64
C THR A 179 12.37 13.09 10.74
N ASN A 180 11.43 13.87 10.24
CA ASN A 180 11.37 15.34 10.27
C ASN A 180 9.99 15.80 9.82
N ILE A 181 9.66 17.07 10.07
CA ILE A 181 8.45 17.72 9.59
C ILE A 181 8.87 19.02 8.92
N ASP A 182 8.59 19.17 7.63
CA ASP A 182 8.89 20.36 6.83
C ASP A 182 7.68 20.78 6.01
N GLN A 183 7.73 21.98 5.43
CA GLN A 183 6.63 22.56 4.63
C GLN A 183 6.62 21.97 3.21
N ASP A 184 6.08 20.76 3.09
CA ASP A 184 5.83 20.09 1.82
C ASP A 184 4.38 19.59 1.77
N HIS A 185 3.84 19.37 0.59
CA HIS A 185 2.46 18.90 0.38
C HIS A 185 1.39 19.74 1.10
N MET A 186 1.62 21.07 1.20
CA MET A 186 0.84 21.97 2.02
C MET A 186 -0.62 22.14 1.56
N GLU A 187 -0.95 21.79 0.30
CA GLU A 187 -2.32 21.81 -0.23
C GLU A 187 -3.25 20.92 0.58
N THR A 188 -2.78 19.74 0.98
CA THR A 188 -3.55 18.77 1.80
C THR A 188 -3.93 19.35 3.16
N TYR A 189 -3.08 20.21 3.70
CA TYR A 189 -3.24 20.82 5.02
C TYR A 189 -3.77 22.27 4.97
N GLY A 190 -4.25 22.72 3.80
CA GLY A 190 -4.79 24.08 3.61
C GLY A 190 -3.74 25.17 3.76
N HIS A 191 -2.47 24.87 3.42
CA HIS A 191 -1.31 25.75 3.56
C HIS A 191 -1.02 26.19 5.01
N ASP A 192 -1.49 25.40 6.00
CA ASP A 192 -1.26 25.63 7.42
C ASP A 192 -0.26 24.62 7.99
N PHE A 193 0.95 25.10 8.33
CA PHE A 193 2.02 24.26 8.86
C PHE A 193 1.71 23.71 10.26
N GLU A 194 0.98 24.44 11.09
CA GLU A 194 0.57 23.95 12.41
C GLU A 194 -0.39 22.76 12.26
N ARG A 195 -1.27 22.81 11.27
CA ARG A 195 -2.19 21.72 10.95
C ARG A 195 -1.43 20.47 10.48
N LEU A 196 -0.39 20.63 9.64
CA LEU A 196 0.50 19.53 9.26
C LEU A 196 1.17 18.93 10.50
N LYS A 197 1.80 19.76 11.37
CA LYS A 197 2.44 19.28 12.60
C LYS A 197 1.47 18.54 13.52
N TYR A 198 0.26 19.07 13.67
CA TYR A 198 -0.76 18.47 14.52
C TYR A 198 -1.15 17.07 14.04
N SER A 199 -1.24 16.84 12.73
CA SER A 199 -1.58 15.53 12.17
C SER A 199 -0.52 14.44 12.46
N PHE A 200 0.72 14.81 12.82
CA PHE A 200 1.73 13.85 13.29
C PHE A 200 1.57 13.50 14.79
N VAL A 201 0.71 14.19 15.52
CA VAL A 201 0.44 13.94 16.94
C VAL A 201 -0.82 13.08 17.13
N GLU A 202 -1.74 13.10 16.15
CA GLU A 202 -2.92 12.23 16.13
C GLU A 202 -2.55 10.74 15.96
#